data_3a520b8c39b51e982ea08089eff88b43
#
_entry.id   3a520b8c39b51e982ea08089eff88b43
#
_cell.length_a   1.000
_cell.length_b   1.000
_cell.length_c   1.000
_cell.angle_alpha   90.00
_cell.angle_beta   90.00
_cell.angle_gamma   90.00
#
_symmetry.space_group_name_H-M   'P 1'
#
loop_
_entity.id
_entity.type
_entity.pdbx_description
1 polymer ?
#
loop_
_entity_poly.entity_id
_entity_poly.type
_entity_poly.pdbx_seq_one_letter_code
_entity_poly.pdbx_strand_id
1 'polypeptide(L)'
;ASDVYKRQVIDFTGYDFVPMTWNANYDPDKIREYCQAHPNVKYILGFNEPNFTKQANMTPTAAAEAWPALKALADELGLKLVSPALNFSPNPPYQDPVKWMDEFVALVGLDAFDYVAIHNYGGLGVMKSFATTFHEKYGKDVWVTEFCYWPEEGNPNAQVAQSTQIASMIESLEWLEKTPWIYRYAWFKPIGQYNTDGSQTGPRYGLLERQKNGQLEVSELSEQGYVYVYMSSFDESVYHPVAELIPASEYISQGGIQLGKGANEKSPRPIEITSFNAGASADYQIDVPESGDYTLELTVSGQGEPVRFDPTIGVYAVGADGTDGAELAAPVRFTLSGNNETYTVQKFALALSAGKQTIRIKDGNPYEPSGIRISTLRLVSGAGINDIVAGENTPVDVYTLQGVKIRSQVMPAEAIDGLPAGLYIVGKQKVYVRN
;
A
#
# COMPACT_ATOMS: atom_id res chain seq x y z
N ALA A 1 -13.12 -0.12 -14.71
CA ALA A 1 -13.46 -1.36 -15.42
C ALA A 1 -14.77 -1.27 -16.23
N SER A 2 -15.68 -0.35 -15.91
CA SER A 2 -17.00 -0.27 -16.53
C SER A 2 -17.07 0.32 -17.96
N ASP A 3 -15.98 0.91 -18.47
CA ASP A 3 -16.02 1.68 -19.72
C ASP A 3 -15.18 1.12 -20.88
N VAL A 4 -14.79 -0.14 -20.82
CA VAL A 4 -14.01 -0.78 -21.90
C VAL A 4 -14.81 -0.93 -23.22
N TYR A 5 -16.12 -0.71 -23.17
CA TYR A 5 -17.00 -0.81 -24.35
C TYR A 5 -16.98 0.39 -25.29
N LYS A 6 -16.35 1.49 -24.90
CA LYS A 6 -16.32 2.69 -25.74
C LYS A 6 -14.91 3.28 -25.85
N ARG A 7 -14.18 2.89 -26.86
CA ARG A 7 -13.08 3.67 -27.47
C ARG A 7 -11.69 3.56 -26.87
N GLN A 8 -11.07 2.46 -26.81
CA GLN A 8 -9.61 2.40 -27.11
C GLN A 8 -9.19 0.96 -26.99
N VAL A 9 -8.43 0.47 -27.93
CA VAL A 9 -7.61 -0.72 -27.74
C VAL A 9 -6.50 -0.31 -26.76
N ILE A 10 -6.79 -0.44 -25.46
CA ILE A 10 -5.75 -0.31 -24.44
C ILE A 10 -5.03 -1.65 -24.45
N ASP A 11 -3.74 -1.61 -24.72
CA ASP A 11 -2.89 -2.77 -24.56
C ASP A 11 -2.73 -3.06 -23.07
N PHE A 12 -3.39 -4.11 -22.61
CA PHE A 12 -3.30 -4.63 -21.25
C PHE A 12 -2.19 -5.71 -21.11
N THR A 13 -1.23 -5.73 -22.02
CA THR A 13 -0.10 -6.67 -21.93
C THR A 13 0.62 -6.46 -20.60
N GLY A 14 0.63 -7.50 -19.76
CA GLY A 14 1.22 -7.44 -18.41
C GLY A 14 0.28 -7.05 -17.28
N TYR A 15 -1.01 -6.82 -17.57
CA TYR A 15 -2.05 -6.59 -16.56
C TYR A 15 -3.18 -7.62 -16.68
N ASP A 16 -3.76 -7.99 -15.53
CA ASP A 16 -4.92 -8.88 -15.48
C ASP A 16 -6.21 -8.06 -15.72
N PHE A 17 -6.63 -7.93 -16.98
CA PHE A 17 -7.94 -7.37 -17.27
C PHE A 17 -9.05 -8.38 -16.94
N VAL A 18 -10.13 -7.91 -16.30
CA VAL A 18 -11.30 -8.73 -15.96
C VAL A 18 -12.53 -8.09 -16.60
N PRO A 19 -13.11 -8.70 -17.65
CA PRO A 19 -14.35 -8.20 -18.24
C PRO A 19 -15.52 -8.26 -17.26
N MET A 20 -16.45 -7.31 -17.35
CA MET A 20 -17.65 -7.22 -16.52
C MET A 20 -18.90 -7.16 -17.37
N THR A 21 -19.92 -7.92 -17.00
CA THR A 21 -21.25 -7.87 -17.57
C THR A 21 -22.15 -6.96 -16.73
N TRP A 22 -22.14 -5.66 -16.98
CA TRP A 22 -22.88 -4.66 -16.18
C TRP A 22 -24.30 -5.09 -15.80
N ASN A 23 -25.05 -5.64 -16.74
CA ASN A 23 -26.39 -6.23 -16.56
C ASN A 23 -26.60 -7.35 -17.61
N ALA A 24 -27.82 -7.85 -17.76
CA ALA A 24 -28.16 -8.90 -18.72
C ALA A 24 -28.00 -8.48 -20.20
N ASN A 25 -27.88 -7.20 -20.49
CA ASN A 25 -27.72 -6.68 -21.85
C ASN A 25 -26.24 -6.45 -22.21
N TYR A 26 -25.44 -7.52 -22.20
CA TYR A 26 -24.04 -7.52 -22.62
C TYR A 26 -23.88 -8.16 -24.01
N ASP A 27 -22.74 -7.92 -24.65
CA ASP A 27 -22.41 -8.48 -25.96
C ASP A 27 -21.45 -9.69 -25.77
N PRO A 28 -21.96 -10.93 -25.85
CA PRO A 28 -21.12 -12.11 -25.62
C PRO A 28 -20.04 -12.30 -26.70
N ASP A 29 -20.29 -11.85 -27.93
CA ASP A 29 -19.33 -12.02 -29.02
C ASP A 29 -18.11 -11.13 -28.84
N LYS A 30 -18.29 -9.91 -28.33
CA LYS A 30 -17.16 -9.05 -27.95
C LYS A 30 -16.34 -9.62 -26.82
N ILE A 31 -16.98 -10.28 -25.85
CA ILE A 31 -16.26 -10.94 -24.77
C ILE A 31 -15.44 -12.12 -25.33
N ARG A 32 -16.02 -12.92 -26.25
CA ARG A 32 -15.30 -14.01 -26.92
C ARG A 32 -14.09 -13.50 -27.70
N GLU A 33 -14.31 -12.49 -28.54
CA GLU A 33 -13.25 -11.87 -29.36
C GLU A 33 -12.11 -11.35 -28.45
N TYR A 34 -12.46 -10.65 -27.36
CA TYR A 34 -11.48 -10.14 -26.45
C TYR A 34 -10.67 -11.27 -25.77
N CYS A 35 -11.34 -12.28 -25.22
CA CYS A 35 -10.68 -13.38 -24.55
C CYS A 35 -9.83 -14.23 -25.50
N GLN A 36 -10.24 -14.39 -26.78
CA GLN A 36 -9.42 -15.05 -27.78
C GLN A 36 -8.13 -14.29 -28.09
N ALA A 37 -8.20 -12.96 -28.13
CA ALA A 37 -7.03 -12.11 -28.32
C ALA A 37 -6.15 -11.99 -27.06
N HIS A 38 -6.70 -12.27 -25.88
CA HIS A 38 -6.04 -12.11 -24.58
C HIS A 38 -6.18 -13.38 -23.72
N PRO A 39 -5.39 -14.44 -23.98
CA PRO A 39 -5.53 -15.74 -23.30
C PRO A 39 -5.14 -15.70 -21.81
N ASN A 40 -4.60 -14.60 -21.31
CA ASN A 40 -4.34 -14.34 -19.90
C ASN A 40 -5.60 -13.96 -19.09
N VAL A 41 -6.72 -13.64 -19.73
CA VAL A 41 -8.01 -13.42 -19.05
C VAL A 41 -8.47 -14.72 -18.40
N LYS A 42 -8.72 -14.69 -17.10
CA LYS A 42 -9.11 -15.87 -16.31
C LYS A 42 -10.44 -15.74 -15.59
N TYR A 43 -10.97 -14.53 -15.52
CA TYR A 43 -12.15 -14.21 -14.72
C TYR A 43 -13.12 -13.37 -15.52
N ILE A 44 -14.40 -13.44 -15.13
CA ILE A 44 -15.46 -12.55 -15.62
C ILE A 44 -16.32 -12.11 -14.44
N LEU A 45 -16.59 -10.81 -14.32
CA LEU A 45 -17.45 -10.26 -13.29
C LEU A 45 -18.91 -10.30 -13.72
N GLY A 46 -19.78 -10.64 -12.80
CA GLY A 46 -21.22 -10.61 -12.95
C GLY A 46 -21.80 -9.19 -12.95
N PHE A 47 -23.10 -9.09 -12.61
CA PHE A 47 -23.85 -7.84 -12.71
C PHE A 47 -23.44 -6.80 -11.68
N ASN A 48 -23.44 -5.53 -12.09
CA ASN A 48 -23.02 -4.41 -11.27
C ASN A 48 -24.18 -3.85 -10.44
N GLU A 49 -24.10 -3.95 -9.12
CA GLU A 49 -25.08 -3.43 -8.15
C GLU A 49 -26.54 -3.62 -8.58
N PRO A 50 -26.98 -4.88 -8.84
CA PRO A 50 -28.32 -5.13 -9.34
C PRO A 50 -29.42 -4.69 -8.36
N ASN A 51 -29.10 -4.54 -7.08
CA ASN A 51 -30.00 -4.05 -6.05
C ASN A 51 -30.18 -2.52 -6.02
N PHE A 52 -29.52 -1.78 -6.93
CA PHE A 52 -29.71 -0.34 -7.09
C PHE A 52 -30.53 -0.01 -8.34
N THR A 53 -31.54 0.84 -8.20
CA THR A 53 -32.40 1.25 -9.33
C THR A 53 -31.69 2.11 -10.38
N LYS A 54 -30.57 2.73 -10.02
CA LYS A 54 -29.75 3.55 -10.94
C LYS A 54 -28.53 2.79 -11.51
N GLN A 55 -28.37 1.53 -11.14
CA GLN A 55 -27.30 0.66 -11.61
C GLN A 55 -27.89 -0.45 -12.51
N ALA A 56 -27.48 -1.71 -12.38
CA ALA A 56 -28.03 -2.78 -13.21
C ALA A 56 -29.54 -2.97 -13.03
N ASN A 57 -30.10 -2.60 -11.87
CA ASN A 57 -31.53 -2.61 -11.58
C ASN A 57 -32.22 -3.92 -11.93
N MET A 58 -31.76 -4.99 -11.31
CA MET A 58 -32.28 -6.35 -11.53
C MET A 58 -32.78 -6.93 -10.21
N THR A 59 -33.98 -7.51 -10.23
CA THR A 59 -34.43 -8.35 -9.12
C THR A 59 -33.61 -9.64 -9.07
N PRO A 60 -33.53 -10.34 -7.93
CA PRO A 60 -32.90 -11.66 -7.86
C PRO A 60 -33.43 -12.63 -8.91
N THR A 61 -34.75 -12.64 -9.17
CA THR A 61 -35.39 -13.47 -10.20
C THR A 61 -34.88 -13.10 -11.60
N ALA A 62 -34.90 -11.81 -11.97
CA ALA A 62 -34.42 -11.38 -13.29
C ALA A 62 -32.94 -11.67 -13.50
N ALA A 63 -32.12 -11.52 -12.45
CA ALA A 63 -30.72 -11.89 -12.49
C ALA A 63 -30.53 -13.41 -12.65
N ALA A 64 -31.30 -14.22 -11.93
CA ALA A 64 -31.27 -15.67 -12.01
C ALA A 64 -31.72 -16.19 -13.39
N GLU A 65 -32.70 -15.56 -14.03
CA GLU A 65 -33.15 -15.89 -15.38
C GLU A 65 -32.06 -15.62 -16.43
N ALA A 66 -31.26 -14.55 -16.25
CA ALA A 66 -30.16 -14.19 -17.15
C ALA A 66 -28.85 -14.98 -16.86
N TRP A 67 -28.66 -15.49 -15.64
CA TRP A 67 -27.43 -16.07 -15.19
C TRP A 67 -26.93 -17.29 -15.98
N PRO A 68 -27.79 -18.24 -16.42
CA PRO A 68 -27.35 -19.41 -17.19
C PRO A 68 -26.60 -19.07 -18.47
N ALA A 69 -26.98 -18.01 -19.16
CA ALA A 69 -26.30 -17.57 -20.38
C ALA A 69 -24.87 -17.05 -20.09
N LEU A 70 -24.71 -16.29 -18.99
CA LEU A 70 -23.40 -15.82 -18.54
C LEU A 70 -22.53 -16.98 -18.05
N LYS A 71 -23.11 -17.92 -17.29
CA LYS A 71 -22.40 -19.12 -16.83
C LYS A 71 -21.91 -19.96 -18.01
N ALA A 72 -22.75 -20.18 -19.02
CA ALA A 72 -22.39 -20.91 -20.22
C ALA A 72 -21.25 -20.22 -20.99
N LEU A 73 -21.27 -18.89 -21.09
CA LEU A 73 -20.18 -18.14 -21.70
C LEU A 73 -18.88 -18.25 -20.91
N ALA A 74 -18.94 -18.18 -19.59
CA ALA A 74 -17.76 -18.36 -18.72
C ALA A 74 -17.17 -19.77 -18.88
N ASP A 75 -18.02 -20.80 -18.90
CA ASP A 75 -17.60 -22.20 -19.09
C ASP A 75 -16.98 -22.43 -20.47
N GLU A 76 -17.60 -21.90 -21.53
CA GLU A 76 -17.11 -21.94 -22.92
C GLU A 76 -15.69 -21.37 -23.03
N LEU A 77 -15.43 -20.25 -22.31
CA LEU A 77 -14.16 -19.55 -22.37
C LEU A 77 -13.15 -20.00 -21.30
N GLY A 78 -13.54 -20.95 -20.42
CA GLY A 78 -12.70 -21.44 -19.34
C GLY A 78 -12.45 -20.40 -18.24
N LEU A 79 -13.37 -19.45 -18.06
CA LEU A 79 -13.27 -18.36 -17.09
C LEU A 79 -13.92 -18.72 -15.75
N LYS A 80 -13.32 -18.24 -14.67
CA LYS A 80 -13.95 -18.24 -13.36
C LYS A 80 -14.97 -17.10 -13.28
N LEU A 81 -16.17 -17.42 -12.79
CA LEU A 81 -17.29 -16.48 -12.73
C LEU A 81 -17.43 -15.91 -11.32
N VAL A 82 -17.45 -14.58 -11.23
CA VAL A 82 -17.67 -13.85 -9.98
C VAL A 82 -19.14 -13.46 -9.89
N SER A 83 -19.75 -13.55 -8.70
CA SER A 83 -21.16 -13.23 -8.46
C SER A 83 -21.49 -11.78 -8.89
N PRO A 84 -22.79 -11.41 -8.94
CA PRO A 84 -23.13 -9.99 -8.96
C PRO A 84 -22.47 -9.25 -7.78
N ALA A 85 -21.94 -8.05 -8.06
CA ALA A 85 -21.37 -7.19 -7.01
C ALA A 85 -22.50 -6.42 -6.33
N LEU A 86 -22.57 -6.50 -5.00
CA LEU A 86 -23.64 -5.90 -4.21
C LEU A 86 -23.08 -4.82 -3.27
N ASN A 87 -23.94 -3.88 -2.90
CA ASN A 87 -23.65 -2.83 -1.93
C ASN A 87 -24.91 -2.51 -1.11
N PHE A 88 -24.76 -1.77 -0.01
CA PHE A 88 -25.91 -1.26 0.76
C PHE A 88 -26.67 -0.23 -0.07
N SER A 89 -27.93 -0.54 -0.41
CA SER A 89 -28.74 0.25 -1.34
C SER A 89 -29.75 1.14 -0.62
N PRO A 90 -30.06 2.34 -1.14
CA PRO A 90 -31.19 3.11 -0.63
C PRO A 90 -32.54 2.56 -1.10
N ASN A 91 -32.59 1.55 -1.97
CA ASN A 91 -33.78 1.11 -2.69
C ASN A 91 -34.48 -0.10 -2.03
N PRO A 92 -35.68 0.06 -1.46
CA PRO A 92 -36.47 -1.08 -1.01
C PRO A 92 -36.84 -2.03 -2.16
N PRO A 93 -36.97 -3.35 -1.89
CA PRO A 93 -36.82 -4.01 -0.59
C PRO A 93 -35.39 -4.53 -0.32
N TYR A 94 -34.39 -4.15 -1.14
CA TYR A 94 -33.04 -4.70 -1.15
C TYR A 94 -32.00 -3.68 -0.65
N GLN A 95 -32.33 -2.96 0.43
CA GLN A 95 -31.33 -2.10 1.12
C GLN A 95 -30.23 -2.93 1.77
N ASP A 96 -30.58 -4.11 2.27
CA ASP A 96 -29.63 -5.11 2.73
C ASP A 96 -29.19 -6.00 1.55
N PRO A 97 -27.91 -5.95 1.16
CA PRO A 97 -27.37 -6.76 0.08
C PRO A 97 -27.46 -8.27 0.36
N VAL A 98 -27.40 -8.68 1.62
CA VAL A 98 -27.54 -10.10 2.01
C VAL A 98 -28.88 -10.65 1.60
N LYS A 99 -29.98 -9.89 1.79
CA LYS A 99 -31.31 -10.31 1.38
C LYS A 99 -31.37 -10.55 -0.15
N TRP A 100 -30.82 -9.66 -0.94
CA TRP A 100 -30.81 -9.83 -2.40
C TRP A 100 -30.02 -11.06 -2.82
N MET A 101 -28.83 -11.25 -2.20
CA MET A 101 -27.97 -12.40 -2.51
C MET A 101 -28.58 -13.73 -2.09
N ASP A 102 -29.24 -13.77 -0.94
CA ASP A 102 -29.95 -14.98 -0.49
C ASP A 102 -31.03 -15.44 -1.48
N GLU A 103 -31.84 -14.51 -1.94
CA GLU A 103 -32.89 -14.81 -2.92
C GLU A 103 -32.28 -15.24 -4.27
N PHE A 104 -31.19 -14.63 -4.70
CA PHE A 104 -30.48 -15.02 -5.91
C PHE A 104 -29.88 -16.43 -5.78
N VAL A 105 -29.15 -16.70 -4.69
CA VAL A 105 -28.54 -18.02 -4.44
C VAL A 105 -29.58 -19.13 -4.33
N ALA A 106 -30.75 -18.84 -3.74
CA ALA A 106 -31.84 -19.80 -3.66
C ALA A 106 -32.35 -20.24 -5.06
N LEU A 107 -32.19 -19.37 -6.08
CA LEU A 107 -32.61 -19.65 -7.44
C LEU A 107 -31.53 -20.33 -8.29
N VAL A 108 -30.28 -19.91 -8.17
CA VAL A 108 -29.19 -20.39 -9.03
C VAL A 108 -28.29 -21.45 -8.38
N GLY A 109 -28.24 -21.50 -7.04
CA GLY A 109 -27.33 -22.35 -6.27
C GLY A 109 -25.93 -21.75 -6.07
N LEU A 110 -25.22 -22.21 -5.06
CA LEU A 110 -23.85 -21.74 -4.74
C LEU A 110 -22.78 -22.16 -5.78
N ASP A 111 -23.05 -23.20 -6.55
CA ASP A 111 -22.11 -23.68 -7.59
C ASP A 111 -22.23 -22.89 -8.90
N ALA A 112 -23.14 -21.91 -8.95
CA ALA A 112 -23.34 -21.09 -10.13
C ALA A 112 -22.26 -20.01 -10.34
N PHE A 113 -21.39 -19.80 -9.37
CA PHE A 113 -20.26 -18.86 -9.41
C PHE A 113 -19.09 -19.36 -8.52
N ASP A 114 -17.88 -18.87 -8.80
CA ASP A 114 -16.66 -19.29 -8.10
C ASP A 114 -16.34 -18.38 -6.90
N TYR A 115 -16.66 -17.08 -6.98
CA TYR A 115 -16.37 -16.05 -5.99
C TYR A 115 -17.59 -15.18 -5.72
N VAL A 116 -17.63 -14.53 -4.57
CA VAL A 116 -18.62 -13.47 -4.29
C VAL A 116 -18.00 -12.10 -4.43
N ALA A 117 -18.80 -11.10 -4.84
CA ALA A 117 -18.35 -9.72 -5.01
C ALA A 117 -19.16 -8.73 -4.19
N ILE A 118 -18.47 -7.73 -3.66
CA ILE A 118 -19.06 -6.60 -2.94
C ILE A 118 -18.45 -5.28 -3.41
N HIS A 119 -19.22 -4.19 -3.24
CA HIS A 119 -18.71 -2.83 -3.24
C HIS A 119 -18.78 -2.24 -1.83
N ASN A 120 -17.80 -1.41 -1.46
CA ASN A 120 -17.81 -0.74 -0.16
C ASN A 120 -17.38 0.71 -0.28
N TYR A 121 -18.27 1.62 0.05
CA TYR A 121 -18.02 3.05 0.15
C TYR A 121 -18.05 3.56 1.60
N GLY A 122 -18.33 2.67 2.54
CA GLY A 122 -18.19 2.92 3.98
C GLY A 122 -16.73 2.85 4.45
N GLY A 123 -16.52 3.11 5.74
CA GLY A 123 -15.20 2.91 6.35
C GLY A 123 -14.85 1.44 6.54
N LEU A 124 -13.62 1.19 7.00
CA LEU A 124 -13.07 -0.16 7.20
C LEU A 124 -13.97 -1.09 8.02
N GLY A 125 -14.63 -0.56 9.09
CA GLY A 125 -15.53 -1.39 9.92
C GLY A 125 -16.71 -1.96 9.13
N VAL A 126 -17.30 -1.17 8.21
CA VAL A 126 -18.38 -1.62 7.31
C VAL A 126 -17.83 -2.67 6.34
N MET A 127 -16.67 -2.42 5.73
CA MET A 127 -16.01 -3.35 4.81
C MET A 127 -15.76 -4.71 5.47
N LYS A 128 -15.16 -4.70 6.66
CA LYS A 128 -14.90 -5.93 7.43
C LYS A 128 -16.16 -6.73 7.68
N SER A 129 -17.18 -6.08 8.22
CA SER A 129 -18.46 -6.75 8.55
C SER A 129 -19.11 -7.33 7.29
N PHE A 130 -19.17 -6.56 6.22
CA PHE A 130 -19.83 -6.96 4.97
C PHE A 130 -19.10 -8.11 4.28
N ALA A 131 -17.78 -7.96 4.06
CA ALA A 131 -16.99 -9.02 3.44
C ALA A 131 -16.98 -10.31 4.24
N THR A 132 -16.83 -10.23 5.58
CA THR A 132 -16.91 -11.40 6.47
C THR A 132 -18.26 -12.09 6.37
N THR A 133 -19.36 -11.34 6.38
CA THR A 133 -20.71 -11.90 6.23
C THR A 133 -20.86 -12.67 4.92
N PHE A 134 -20.34 -12.13 3.81
CA PHE A 134 -20.39 -12.78 2.49
C PHE A 134 -19.52 -14.04 2.44
N HIS A 135 -18.29 -13.94 2.95
CA HIS A 135 -17.39 -15.08 3.03
C HIS A 135 -17.98 -16.25 3.84
N GLU A 136 -18.37 -15.98 5.09
CA GLU A 136 -18.88 -17.00 6.00
C GLU A 136 -20.20 -17.60 5.52
N LYS A 137 -21.11 -16.76 5.02
CA LYS A 137 -22.45 -17.22 4.63
C LYS A 137 -22.46 -18.03 3.34
N TYR A 138 -21.66 -17.63 2.35
CA TYR A 138 -21.67 -18.28 1.03
C TYR A 138 -20.49 -19.24 0.81
N GLY A 139 -19.52 -19.29 1.74
CA GLY A 139 -18.38 -20.20 1.68
C GLY A 139 -17.47 -19.97 0.49
N LYS A 140 -17.35 -18.71 0.04
CA LYS A 140 -16.55 -18.30 -1.12
C LYS A 140 -15.57 -17.21 -0.73
N ASP A 141 -14.44 -17.14 -1.43
CA ASP A 141 -13.55 -16.01 -1.35
C ASP A 141 -14.20 -14.76 -1.95
N VAL A 142 -13.81 -13.59 -1.42
CA VAL A 142 -14.47 -12.32 -1.71
C VAL A 142 -13.62 -11.48 -2.65
N TRP A 143 -14.28 -10.87 -3.63
CA TRP A 143 -13.78 -9.76 -4.43
C TRP A 143 -14.38 -8.46 -3.94
N VAL A 144 -13.56 -7.49 -3.57
CA VAL A 144 -13.98 -6.11 -3.31
C VAL A 144 -13.75 -5.30 -4.60
N THR A 145 -14.69 -5.38 -5.52
CA THR A 145 -14.51 -4.87 -6.89
C THR A 145 -14.54 -3.37 -6.99
N GLU A 146 -15.10 -2.69 -5.99
CA GLU A 146 -15.03 -1.23 -5.85
C GLU A 146 -14.98 -0.86 -4.36
N PHE A 147 -14.05 0.02 -3.99
CA PHE A 147 -14.06 0.65 -2.68
C PHE A 147 -13.34 2.01 -2.67
N CYS A 148 -13.86 2.92 -1.89
CA CYS A 148 -13.21 4.15 -1.40
C CYS A 148 -14.03 4.68 -0.22
N TYR A 149 -13.56 5.68 0.50
CA TYR A 149 -14.35 6.29 1.57
C TYR A 149 -15.28 7.38 1.00
N TRP A 150 -16.56 7.04 0.88
CA TRP A 150 -17.62 7.94 0.43
C TRP A 150 -18.89 7.75 1.27
N PRO A 151 -18.95 8.27 2.49
CA PRO A 151 -20.02 8.00 3.46
C PRO A 151 -21.41 8.43 2.98
N GLU A 152 -21.47 9.34 2.01
CA GLU A 152 -22.72 9.76 1.34
C GLU A 152 -22.65 9.36 -0.14
N GLU A 153 -22.52 8.08 -0.40
CA GLU A 153 -22.37 7.55 -1.75
C GLU A 153 -23.43 8.12 -2.72
N GLY A 154 -22.96 8.51 -3.90
CA GLY A 154 -23.79 9.13 -4.92
C GLY A 154 -24.10 10.61 -4.69
N ASN A 155 -23.72 11.21 -3.55
CA ASN A 155 -23.77 12.65 -3.36
C ASN A 155 -22.49 13.34 -3.87
N PRO A 156 -22.55 14.02 -5.04
CA PRO A 156 -21.38 14.67 -5.60
C PRO A 156 -20.87 15.86 -4.78
N ASN A 157 -21.68 16.34 -3.83
CA ASN A 157 -21.32 17.44 -2.95
C ASN A 157 -20.72 16.95 -1.62
N ALA A 158 -20.73 15.65 -1.34
CA ALA A 158 -20.08 15.11 -0.16
C ALA A 158 -18.57 15.36 -0.24
N GLN A 159 -18.07 16.18 0.68
CA GLN A 159 -16.65 16.52 0.73
C GLN A 159 -15.94 15.58 1.70
N VAL A 160 -14.94 14.85 1.20
CA VAL A 160 -14.01 14.10 2.03
C VAL A 160 -12.61 14.62 1.75
N ALA A 161 -11.91 15.03 2.78
CA ALA A 161 -10.54 15.54 2.64
C ALA A 161 -9.62 14.45 2.09
N GLN A 162 -8.62 14.83 1.30
CA GLN A 162 -7.66 13.89 0.72
C GLN A 162 -6.90 13.09 1.80
N SER A 163 -6.54 13.73 2.91
CA SER A 163 -5.93 13.06 4.05
C SER A 163 -6.82 11.97 4.65
N THR A 164 -8.13 12.21 4.70
CA THR A 164 -9.10 11.20 5.17
C THR A 164 -9.21 10.04 4.18
N GLN A 165 -9.18 10.31 2.87
CA GLN A 165 -9.14 9.26 1.85
C GLN A 165 -7.87 8.40 1.96
N ILE A 166 -6.71 9.04 2.14
CA ILE A 166 -5.44 8.34 2.29
C ILE A 166 -5.44 7.49 3.57
N ALA A 167 -5.92 8.02 4.70
CA ALA A 167 -6.03 7.26 5.94
C ALA A 167 -6.92 6.03 5.78
N SER A 168 -8.12 6.21 5.20
CA SER A 168 -9.04 5.10 4.93
C SER A 168 -8.46 4.08 3.94
N MET A 169 -7.72 4.54 2.93
CA MET A 169 -7.01 3.69 1.98
C MET A 169 -5.97 2.81 2.68
N ILE A 170 -5.11 3.40 3.50
CA ILE A 170 -4.04 2.70 4.24
C ILE A 170 -4.63 1.59 5.11
N GLU A 171 -5.63 1.94 5.95
CA GLU A 171 -6.26 0.97 6.85
C GLU A 171 -6.99 -0.15 6.08
N SER A 172 -7.65 0.20 4.99
CA SER A 172 -8.38 -0.77 4.16
C SER A 172 -7.43 -1.72 3.45
N LEU A 173 -6.37 -1.20 2.82
CA LEU A 173 -5.39 -2.03 2.10
C LEU A 173 -4.63 -2.95 3.04
N GLU A 174 -4.23 -2.48 4.22
CA GLU A 174 -3.60 -3.33 5.22
C GLU A 174 -4.49 -4.53 5.59
N TRP A 175 -5.79 -4.29 5.81
CA TRP A 175 -6.71 -5.38 6.13
C TRP A 175 -6.97 -6.31 4.95
N LEU A 176 -7.14 -5.75 3.73
CA LEU A 176 -7.40 -6.53 2.52
C LEU A 176 -6.24 -7.47 2.19
N GLU A 177 -5.00 -7.00 2.28
CA GLU A 177 -3.80 -7.80 2.02
C GLU A 177 -3.57 -8.90 3.08
N LYS A 178 -3.88 -8.60 4.35
CA LYS A 178 -3.73 -9.55 5.46
C LYS A 178 -4.87 -10.55 5.61
N THR A 179 -5.92 -10.45 4.81
CA THR A 179 -7.09 -11.32 4.89
C THR A 179 -7.07 -12.38 3.79
N PRO A 180 -6.72 -13.65 4.09
CA PRO A 180 -6.40 -14.66 3.07
C PRO A 180 -7.55 -15.00 2.11
N TRP A 181 -8.81 -14.79 2.53
CA TRP A 181 -10.01 -15.04 1.74
C TRP A 181 -10.51 -13.82 0.97
N ILE A 182 -9.84 -12.66 1.08
CA ILE A 182 -9.99 -11.56 0.12
C ILE A 182 -9.14 -11.91 -1.09
N TYR A 183 -9.79 -12.29 -2.18
CA TYR A 183 -9.09 -12.77 -3.34
C TYR A 183 -8.55 -11.66 -4.22
N ARG A 184 -9.36 -10.60 -4.45
CA ARG A 184 -8.97 -9.40 -5.20
C ARG A 184 -9.74 -8.17 -4.70
N TYR A 185 -9.15 -7.00 -4.95
CA TYR A 185 -9.80 -5.74 -4.67
C TYR A 185 -9.41 -4.68 -5.72
N ALA A 186 -10.23 -3.64 -5.88
CA ALA A 186 -9.96 -2.53 -6.77
C ALA A 186 -10.45 -1.21 -6.16
N TRP A 187 -9.55 -0.23 -6.10
CA TRP A 187 -9.90 1.12 -5.66
C TRP A 187 -10.82 1.82 -6.66
N PHE A 188 -11.86 2.48 -6.20
CA PHE A 188 -12.76 3.28 -7.01
C PHE A 188 -12.40 4.76 -6.88
N LYS A 189 -11.92 5.38 -7.94
CA LYS A 189 -11.52 4.96 -9.29
C LYS A 189 -10.29 5.76 -9.75
N PRO A 190 -9.68 5.51 -10.92
CA PRO A 190 -8.47 6.20 -11.34
C PRO A 190 -8.63 7.72 -11.42
N ILE A 191 -9.75 8.22 -11.94
CA ILE A 191 -9.99 9.66 -12.14
C ILE A 191 -11.14 10.10 -11.24
N GLY A 192 -10.90 11.14 -10.41
CA GLY A 192 -11.89 11.76 -9.56
C GLY A 192 -13.04 12.43 -10.30
N GLN A 193 -13.99 12.96 -9.56
CA GLN A 193 -15.06 13.80 -10.10
C GLN A 193 -14.61 15.26 -10.16
N TYR A 194 -14.97 15.95 -11.25
CA TYR A 194 -14.60 17.34 -11.49
C TYR A 194 -15.80 18.13 -11.99
N ASN A 195 -15.90 19.37 -11.56
CA ASN A 195 -16.82 20.36 -12.12
C ASN A 195 -16.38 20.79 -13.51
N THR A 196 -17.25 21.50 -14.21
CA THR A 196 -16.96 22.06 -15.55
C THR A 196 -15.82 23.07 -15.55
N ASP A 197 -15.55 23.74 -14.41
CA ASP A 197 -14.43 24.66 -14.23
C ASP A 197 -13.10 23.96 -13.91
N GLY A 198 -13.11 22.61 -13.85
CA GLY A 198 -11.93 21.80 -13.53
C GLY A 198 -11.63 21.65 -12.04
N SER A 199 -12.45 22.24 -11.15
CA SER A 199 -12.33 22.00 -9.71
C SER A 199 -12.78 20.58 -9.36
N GLN A 200 -12.04 19.92 -8.45
CA GLN A 200 -12.43 18.60 -7.97
C GLN A 200 -13.67 18.69 -7.07
N THR A 201 -14.61 17.79 -7.26
CA THR A 201 -15.84 17.69 -6.47
C THR A 201 -15.98 16.31 -5.84
N GLY A 202 -16.83 16.17 -4.85
CA GLY A 202 -17.06 14.92 -4.15
C GLY A 202 -15.89 14.48 -3.27
N PRO A 203 -15.88 13.21 -2.83
CA PRO A 203 -14.79 12.66 -2.05
C PRO A 203 -13.56 12.48 -2.95
N ARG A 204 -12.46 13.10 -2.62
CA ARG A 204 -11.24 13.15 -3.44
C ARG A 204 -10.56 11.79 -3.60
N TYR A 205 -11.18 10.88 -4.33
CA TYR A 205 -10.75 9.48 -4.48
C TYR A 205 -9.86 9.21 -5.70
N GLY A 206 -9.67 10.18 -6.62
CA GLY A 206 -8.90 9.98 -7.85
C GLY A 206 -7.44 9.62 -7.61
N LEU A 207 -6.95 8.55 -8.23
CA LEU A 207 -5.53 8.15 -8.19
C LEU A 207 -4.66 8.96 -9.15
N LEU A 208 -5.29 9.63 -10.11
CA LEU A 208 -4.64 10.40 -11.17
C LEU A 208 -5.07 11.86 -11.09
N GLU A 209 -4.11 12.77 -11.33
CA GLU A 209 -4.38 14.19 -11.47
C GLU A 209 -5.00 14.49 -12.84
N ARG A 210 -5.93 15.45 -12.85
CA ARG A 210 -6.48 16.00 -14.09
C ARG A 210 -5.81 17.34 -14.38
N GLN A 211 -5.28 17.51 -15.58
CA GLN A 211 -4.74 18.81 -15.97
C GLN A 211 -5.84 19.87 -16.15
N LYS A 212 -5.49 21.14 -15.87
CA LYS A 212 -6.40 22.30 -15.77
C LYS A 212 -7.21 22.67 -17.02
N ASN A 213 -6.98 22.06 -18.17
CA ASN A 213 -7.56 22.48 -19.45
C ASN A 213 -8.80 21.72 -19.88
N GLY A 214 -9.47 21.01 -18.95
CA GLY A 214 -10.74 20.32 -19.26
C GLY A 214 -10.61 19.11 -20.18
N GLN A 215 -9.47 18.87 -20.76
CA GLN A 215 -9.15 17.63 -21.47
C GLN A 215 -8.51 16.63 -20.52
N LEU A 216 -8.84 15.36 -20.69
CA LEU A 216 -8.26 14.23 -19.95
C LEU A 216 -6.80 14.01 -20.40
N GLU A 217 -5.94 14.93 -20.08
CA GLU A 217 -4.50 14.64 -20.09
C GLU A 217 -4.13 14.07 -18.73
N VAL A 218 -4.19 12.76 -18.62
CA VAL A 218 -3.72 12.00 -17.48
C VAL A 218 -2.21 11.95 -17.58
N SER A 219 -1.52 12.71 -16.77
CA SER A 219 -0.06 12.76 -16.82
C SER A 219 0.64 12.30 -15.55
N GLU A 220 -0.02 12.38 -14.39
CA GLU A 220 0.65 12.13 -13.11
C GLU A 220 -0.27 11.42 -12.10
N LEU A 221 0.35 10.68 -11.18
CA LEU A 221 -0.34 10.18 -10.00
C LEU A 221 -0.71 11.33 -9.07
N SER A 222 -1.91 11.30 -8.51
CA SER A 222 -2.27 12.13 -7.36
C SER A 222 -1.47 11.71 -6.13
N GLU A 223 -1.53 12.50 -5.05
CA GLU A 223 -0.87 12.13 -3.80
C GLU A 223 -1.33 10.74 -3.31
N GLN A 224 -2.63 10.48 -3.31
CA GLN A 224 -3.15 9.15 -2.95
C GLN A 224 -2.81 8.08 -4.01
N GLY A 225 -2.65 8.45 -5.27
CA GLY A 225 -2.14 7.56 -6.31
C GLY A 225 -0.71 7.11 -6.02
N TYR A 226 0.15 8.01 -5.58
CA TYR A 226 1.47 7.65 -5.09
C TYR A 226 1.40 6.69 -3.90
N VAL A 227 0.52 6.96 -2.92
CA VAL A 227 0.34 6.06 -1.77
C VAL A 227 -0.11 4.68 -2.24
N TYR A 228 -1.13 4.60 -3.10
CA TYR A 228 -1.66 3.33 -3.60
C TYR A 228 -0.61 2.46 -4.31
N VAL A 229 0.30 3.11 -5.08
CA VAL A 229 1.31 2.40 -5.88
C VAL A 229 2.54 2.00 -5.06
N TYR A 230 2.94 2.82 -4.07
CA TYR A 230 4.23 2.68 -3.40
C TYR A 230 4.16 2.30 -1.93
N MET A 231 2.96 2.13 -1.36
CA MET A 231 2.84 1.64 0.02
C MET A 231 3.20 0.15 0.14
N SER A 232 3.31 -0.34 1.36
CA SER A 232 3.64 -1.73 1.66
C SER A 232 2.70 -2.71 0.96
N SER A 233 3.25 -3.85 0.55
CA SER A 233 2.48 -5.03 0.14
C SER A 233 2.02 -5.87 1.34
N PHE A 234 2.45 -5.53 2.54
CA PHE A 234 2.20 -6.29 3.79
C PHE A 234 2.59 -7.77 3.73
N ASP A 235 3.58 -8.11 2.89
CA ASP A 235 4.08 -9.49 2.77
C ASP A 235 4.90 -9.87 4.01
N GLU A 236 4.29 -10.63 4.90
CA GLU A 236 4.89 -11.12 6.14
C GLU A 236 6.06 -12.10 5.94
N SER A 237 6.32 -12.52 4.72
CA SER A 237 7.47 -13.38 4.40
C SER A 237 8.76 -12.59 4.15
N VAL A 238 8.66 -11.28 3.89
CA VAL A 238 9.78 -10.38 3.56
C VAL A 238 10.43 -9.85 4.84
N TYR A 239 11.72 -10.12 5.00
CA TYR A 239 12.55 -9.62 6.08
C TYR A 239 13.75 -8.88 5.51
N HIS A 240 13.95 -7.64 5.93
CA HIS A 240 15.00 -6.76 5.42
C HIS A 240 16.35 -7.09 6.08
N PRO A 241 17.39 -7.44 5.32
CA PRO A 241 18.70 -7.71 5.87
C PRO A 241 19.39 -6.43 6.38
N VAL A 242 20.37 -6.61 7.24
CA VAL A 242 21.24 -5.53 7.72
C VAL A 242 21.87 -4.79 6.53
N ALA A 243 21.98 -3.46 6.64
CA ALA A 243 22.47 -2.49 5.67
C ALA A 243 21.53 -2.20 4.48
N GLU A 244 20.40 -2.89 4.35
CA GLU A 244 19.38 -2.51 3.37
C GLU A 244 18.72 -1.18 3.75
N LEU A 245 18.41 -0.38 2.73
CA LEU A 245 17.67 0.86 2.90
C LEU A 245 16.17 0.55 2.77
N ILE A 246 15.47 0.56 3.89
CA ILE A 246 14.04 0.22 3.98
C ILE A 246 13.22 1.50 3.78
N PRO A 247 12.35 1.59 2.79
CA PRO A 247 11.38 2.68 2.70
C PRO A 247 10.49 2.72 3.95
N ALA A 248 10.25 3.90 4.51
CA ALA A 248 9.38 4.01 5.69
C ALA A 248 7.94 3.56 5.41
N SER A 249 7.52 3.51 4.15
CA SER A 249 6.22 2.98 3.72
C SER A 249 6.15 1.45 3.66
N GLU A 250 7.26 0.72 3.80
CA GLU A 250 7.31 -0.75 3.77
C GLU A 250 7.15 -1.37 5.17
N TYR A 251 6.30 -0.77 5.99
CA TYR A 251 5.92 -1.35 7.27
C TYR A 251 4.97 -2.53 7.09
N ILE A 252 4.97 -3.44 8.05
CA ILE A 252 4.07 -4.60 8.05
C ILE A 252 2.82 -4.36 8.87
N SER A 253 2.86 -3.47 9.85
CA SER A 253 1.73 -2.99 10.64
C SER A 253 1.96 -1.56 11.07
N GLN A 254 0.89 -0.85 11.32
CA GLN A 254 0.98 0.56 11.71
C GLN A 254 -0.15 0.97 12.67
N GLY A 255 0.05 2.08 13.36
CA GLY A 255 -0.96 2.75 14.17
C GLY A 255 -0.82 4.27 14.04
N GLY A 256 -1.86 4.93 13.53
CA GLY A 256 -1.96 6.40 13.54
C GLY A 256 -0.98 7.14 12.63
N ILE A 257 -0.44 6.50 11.59
CA ILE A 257 0.43 7.18 10.61
C ILE A 257 -0.38 7.77 9.46
N GLN A 258 0.26 8.70 8.73
CA GLN A 258 -0.17 9.14 7.39
C GLN A 258 0.95 8.90 6.40
N LEU A 259 0.59 8.53 5.18
CA LEU A 259 1.50 8.47 4.04
C LEU A 259 1.19 9.61 3.07
N GLY A 260 2.19 10.03 2.32
CA GLY A 260 2.03 11.02 1.28
C GLY A 260 3.27 11.08 0.39
N LYS A 261 3.19 11.88 -0.66
CA LYS A 261 4.29 12.10 -1.58
C LYS A 261 5.51 12.67 -0.87
N GLY A 262 6.70 12.25 -1.26
CA GLY A 262 7.96 12.84 -0.81
C GLY A 262 7.98 14.37 -0.98
N ALA A 263 8.64 15.08 -0.08
CA ALA A 263 8.54 16.55 0.01
C ALA A 263 9.03 17.27 -1.26
N ASN A 264 9.97 16.68 -2.00
CA ASN A 264 10.49 17.21 -3.25
C ASN A 264 11.17 16.10 -4.06
N GLU A 265 11.71 16.45 -5.24
CA GLU A 265 12.46 15.52 -6.09
C GLU A 265 13.77 14.98 -5.46
N LYS A 266 14.23 15.57 -4.37
CA LYS A 266 15.36 15.08 -3.56
C LYS A 266 14.92 14.09 -2.49
N SER A 267 13.62 13.85 -2.34
CA SER A 267 13.12 12.85 -1.40
C SER A 267 13.70 11.49 -1.74
N PRO A 268 14.26 10.76 -0.76
CA PRO A 268 14.91 9.46 -1.01
C PRO A 268 13.95 8.41 -1.58
N ARG A 269 12.63 8.59 -1.40
CA ARG A 269 11.58 7.68 -1.86
C ARG A 269 10.38 8.45 -2.43
N PRO A 270 9.59 7.81 -3.32
CA PRO A 270 8.40 8.45 -3.90
C PRO A 270 7.35 8.86 -2.87
N ILE A 271 7.21 8.08 -1.79
CA ILE A 271 6.34 8.38 -0.64
C ILE A 271 7.09 8.26 0.67
N GLU A 272 6.55 8.91 1.69
CA GLU A 272 7.07 8.97 3.05
C GLU A 272 5.93 8.81 4.06
N ILE A 273 6.25 8.45 5.28
CA ILE A 273 5.38 8.73 6.41
C ILE A 273 5.38 10.25 6.58
N THR A 274 4.23 10.89 6.37
CA THR A 274 4.07 12.35 6.41
C THR A 274 3.50 12.87 7.73
N SER A 275 3.03 11.96 8.58
CA SER A 275 2.61 12.24 9.95
C SER A 275 2.90 11.04 10.83
N PHE A 276 3.60 11.31 11.93
CA PHE A 276 3.95 10.33 12.95
C PHE A 276 3.84 11.02 14.31
N ASN A 277 2.60 11.14 14.79
CA ASN A 277 2.26 11.91 15.98
C ASN A 277 2.23 11.03 17.24
N ALA A 278 1.90 11.62 18.37
CA ALA A 278 1.84 10.94 19.66
C ALA A 278 1.08 9.60 19.61
N GLY A 279 1.76 8.55 20.01
CA GLY A 279 1.22 7.18 19.96
C GLY A 279 1.28 6.50 18.60
N ALA A 280 1.68 7.19 17.53
CA ALA A 280 1.87 6.55 16.23
C ALA A 280 2.98 5.51 16.29
N SER A 281 2.81 4.45 15.51
CA SER A 281 3.77 3.36 15.44
C SER A 281 3.85 2.76 14.03
N ALA A 282 5.01 2.17 13.70
CA ALA A 282 5.19 1.39 12.49
C ALA A 282 6.14 0.22 12.76
N ASP A 283 5.79 -0.95 12.24
CA ASP A 283 6.49 -2.21 12.48
C ASP A 283 7.24 -2.64 11.24
N TYR A 284 8.49 -3.05 11.41
CA TYR A 284 9.38 -3.48 10.33
C TYR A 284 9.98 -4.84 10.62
N GLN A 285 9.95 -5.73 9.65
CA GLN A 285 10.58 -7.04 9.72
C GLN A 285 12.04 -6.93 9.30
N ILE A 286 12.94 -7.44 10.14
CA ILE A 286 14.39 -7.41 9.92
C ILE A 286 14.98 -8.82 10.05
N ASP A 287 16.04 -9.10 9.28
CA ASP A 287 16.83 -10.33 9.39
C ASP A 287 18.23 -9.98 9.89
N VAL A 288 18.51 -10.39 11.12
CA VAL A 288 19.74 -10.08 11.85
C VAL A 288 20.68 -11.29 11.79
N PRO A 289 21.84 -11.19 11.12
CA PRO A 289 22.71 -12.34 10.89
C PRO A 289 23.40 -12.86 12.15
N GLU A 290 23.73 -11.98 13.10
CA GLU A 290 24.45 -12.30 14.33
C GLU A 290 23.92 -11.47 15.51
N SER A 291 23.90 -12.04 16.70
CA SER A 291 23.53 -11.26 17.91
C SER A 291 24.63 -10.23 18.22
N GLY A 292 24.22 -8.99 18.54
CA GLY A 292 25.18 -7.94 18.82
C GLY A 292 24.57 -6.55 18.85
N ASP A 293 25.44 -5.55 18.83
CA ASP A 293 25.08 -4.14 18.82
C ASP A 293 24.84 -3.66 17.38
N TYR A 294 23.75 -2.96 17.19
CA TYR A 294 23.32 -2.39 15.93
C TYR A 294 22.93 -0.92 16.11
N THR A 295 22.89 -0.20 15.03
CA THR A 295 22.34 1.15 14.95
C THR A 295 21.18 1.17 13.97
N LEU A 296 20.00 1.57 14.43
CA LEU A 296 18.90 1.91 13.53
C LEU A 296 19.03 3.39 13.15
N GLU A 297 19.12 3.64 11.86
CA GLU A 297 19.16 4.97 11.27
C GLU A 297 17.79 5.31 10.68
N LEU A 298 17.16 6.40 11.15
CA LEU A 298 15.95 6.97 10.57
C LEU A 298 16.30 8.23 9.78
N THR A 299 15.96 8.27 8.49
CA THR A 299 16.07 9.47 7.68
C THR A 299 14.80 10.27 7.84
N VAL A 300 14.88 11.43 8.47
CA VAL A 300 13.73 12.25 8.85
C VAL A 300 13.87 13.70 8.38
N SER A 301 12.72 14.36 8.17
CA SER A 301 12.61 15.80 7.97
C SER A 301 11.40 16.33 8.74
N GLY A 302 11.17 17.63 8.72
CA GLY A 302 9.98 18.22 9.32
C GLY A 302 10.14 19.71 9.60
N GLN A 303 9.02 20.42 9.72
CA GLN A 303 9.04 21.87 9.89
C GLN A 303 9.61 22.30 11.24
N GLY A 304 9.56 21.43 12.26
CA GLY A 304 9.92 21.80 13.62
C GLY A 304 8.91 22.81 14.18
N GLU A 305 8.36 22.46 15.29
CA GLU A 305 7.47 23.29 16.11
C GLU A 305 8.20 23.68 17.39
N PRO A 306 7.62 24.47 18.30
CA PRO A 306 8.20 24.66 19.63
C PRO A 306 8.65 23.33 20.23
N VAL A 307 9.78 23.30 20.92
CA VAL A 307 10.47 22.09 21.43
C VAL A 307 9.53 21.05 22.06
N ARG A 308 8.43 21.47 22.69
CA ARG A 308 7.45 20.54 23.27
C ARG A 308 6.79 19.60 22.24
N PHE A 309 6.82 19.94 20.96
CA PHE A 309 6.28 19.15 19.86
C PHE A 309 7.36 18.34 19.12
N ASP A 310 8.63 18.43 19.54
CA ASP A 310 9.68 17.60 18.97
C ASP A 310 9.32 16.12 19.16
N PRO A 311 9.52 15.27 18.14
CA PRO A 311 9.24 13.85 18.25
C PRO A 311 10.11 13.19 19.31
N THR A 312 9.55 12.18 19.97
CA THR A 312 10.23 11.38 20.97
C THR A 312 10.07 9.91 20.59
N ILE A 313 10.98 9.40 19.75
CA ILE A 313 10.86 8.06 19.18
C ILE A 313 11.63 7.05 20.02
N GLY A 314 10.96 5.97 20.40
CA GLY A 314 11.52 4.75 20.97
C GLY A 314 11.45 3.59 19.99
N VAL A 315 12.27 2.56 20.24
CA VAL A 315 12.29 1.32 19.45
C VAL A 315 11.98 0.14 20.37
N TYR A 316 11.05 -0.70 19.94
CA TYR A 316 10.54 -1.83 20.74
C TYR A 316 10.59 -3.11 19.91
N ALA A 317 10.78 -4.24 20.57
CA ALA A 317 10.44 -5.52 19.97
C ALA A 317 8.91 -5.64 19.83
N VAL A 318 8.43 -6.38 18.86
CA VAL A 318 6.99 -6.68 18.72
C VAL A 318 6.73 -8.05 19.30
N GLY A 319 5.79 -8.14 20.26
CA GLY A 319 5.35 -9.40 20.83
C GLY A 319 4.55 -10.25 19.82
N ALA A 320 4.43 -11.53 20.10
CA ALA A 320 3.68 -12.47 19.25
C ALA A 320 2.18 -12.10 19.12
N ASP A 321 1.67 -11.31 20.06
CA ASP A 321 0.30 -10.78 20.06
C ASP A 321 0.20 -9.39 19.38
N GLY A 322 1.29 -8.89 18.77
CA GLY A 322 1.36 -7.59 18.13
C GLY A 322 1.49 -6.40 19.09
N THR A 323 1.68 -6.65 20.40
CA THR A 323 1.87 -5.58 21.39
C THR A 323 3.33 -5.17 21.51
N ASP A 324 3.58 -4.03 22.22
CA ASP A 324 4.94 -3.61 22.57
C ASP A 324 5.58 -4.67 23.45
N GLY A 325 6.70 -5.22 23.00
CA GLY A 325 7.57 -6.12 23.75
C GLY A 325 8.65 -5.37 24.50
N ALA A 326 9.88 -5.94 24.56
CA ALA A 326 11.01 -5.31 25.22
C ALA A 326 11.39 -3.98 24.54
N GLU A 327 11.73 -2.97 25.33
CA GLU A 327 12.34 -1.74 24.84
C GLU A 327 13.76 -2.06 24.34
N LEU A 328 13.99 -1.83 23.05
CA LEU A 328 15.30 -2.03 22.40
C LEU A 328 16.13 -0.76 22.41
N ALA A 329 15.49 0.41 22.29
CA ALA A 329 16.09 1.70 22.53
C ALA A 329 15.08 2.61 23.24
N ALA A 330 15.54 3.25 24.31
CA ALA A 330 14.75 4.22 25.05
C ALA A 330 14.33 5.38 24.13
N PRO A 331 13.15 5.98 24.38
CA PRO A 331 12.70 7.12 23.60
C PRO A 331 13.69 8.28 23.61
N VAL A 332 14.10 8.70 22.42
CA VAL A 332 15.00 9.83 22.20
C VAL A 332 14.21 10.97 21.59
N ARG A 333 14.27 12.14 22.23
CA ARG A 333 13.78 13.39 21.68
C ARG A 333 14.82 14.03 20.78
N PHE A 334 14.41 14.50 19.62
CA PHE A 334 15.30 15.20 18.68
C PHE A 334 14.57 16.34 17.96
N THR A 335 15.30 17.40 17.64
CA THR A 335 14.79 18.55 16.93
C THR A 335 14.80 18.29 15.42
N LEU A 336 13.69 18.65 14.76
CA LEU A 336 13.54 18.53 13.31
C LEU A 336 14.32 19.62 12.56
N SER A 337 14.54 19.39 11.27
CA SER A 337 15.36 20.24 10.39
C SER A 337 14.81 21.67 10.15
N GLY A 338 13.57 21.95 10.56
CA GLY A 338 12.90 23.25 10.36
C GLY A 338 12.18 23.37 9.00
N ASN A 339 12.23 22.35 8.16
CA ASN A 339 11.49 22.26 6.90
C ASN A 339 11.37 20.80 6.43
N ASN A 340 10.45 20.54 5.51
CA ASN A 340 10.19 19.18 5.00
C ASN A 340 11.21 18.73 3.94
N GLU A 341 12.09 19.60 3.46
CA GLU A 341 13.00 19.34 2.33
C GLU A 341 14.41 18.99 2.76
N THR A 342 14.77 19.24 4.01
CA THR A 342 16.08 18.95 4.57
C THR A 342 16.03 17.70 5.42
N TYR A 343 16.66 16.64 4.95
CA TYR A 343 16.72 15.37 5.65
C TYR A 343 17.91 15.29 6.58
N THR A 344 17.67 14.75 7.77
CA THR A 344 18.67 14.42 8.79
C THR A 344 18.58 12.95 9.17
N VAL A 345 19.65 12.37 9.70
CA VAL A 345 19.64 10.97 10.16
C VAL A 345 19.66 10.96 11.67
N GLN A 346 18.64 10.33 12.24
CA GLN A 346 18.56 10.04 13.68
C GLN A 346 19.02 8.61 13.92
N LYS A 347 19.78 8.38 15.00
CA LYS A 347 20.43 7.09 15.29
C LYS A 347 19.99 6.56 16.63
N PHE A 348 19.66 5.28 16.65
CA PHE A 348 19.22 4.54 17.84
C PHE A 348 20.12 3.31 18.01
N ALA A 349 20.82 3.22 19.14
CA ALA A 349 21.63 2.05 19.45
C ALA A 349 20.70 0.91 19.94
N LEU A 350 20.82 -0.28 19.33
CA LEU A 350 20.01 -1.45 19.61
C LEU A 350 20.94 -2.65 19.94
N ALA A 351 20.56 -3.44 20.94
CA ALA A 351 21.11 -4.79 21.12
C ALA A 351 20.12 -5.80 20.56
N LEU A 352 20.48 -6.52 19.50
CA LEU A 352 19.60 -7.44 18.80
C LEU A 352 20.12 -8.89 18.87
N SER A 353 19.20 -9.83 18.92
CA SER A 353 19.51 -11.25 18.76
C SER A 353 19.57 -11.61 17.27
N ALA A 354 20.34 -12.65 16.92
CA ALA A 354 20.34 -13.19 15.57
C ALA A 354 18.97 -13.75 15.19
N GLY A 355 18.62 -13.63 13.93
CA GLY A 355 17.40 -14.20 13.31
C GLY A 355 16.40 -13.17 12.88
N LYS A 356 15.30 -13.67 12.35
CA LYS A 356 14.15 -12.91 11.86
C LYS A 356 13.33 -12.40 13.03
N GLN A 357 13.05 -11.09 13.05
CA GLN A 357 12.32 -10.44 14.11
C GLN A 357 11.62 -9.18 13.60
N THR A 358 10.66 -8.67 14.37
CA THR A 358 9.95 -7.43 14.08
C THR A 358 10.31 -6.38 15.11
N ILE A 359 10.67 -5.19 14.64
CA ILE A 359 10.89 -4.01 15.47
C ILE A 359 9.80 -2.98 15.21
N ARG A 360 9.42 -2.25 16.25
CA ARG A 360 8.46 -1.15 16.22
C ARG A 360 9.16 0.16 16.53
N ILE A 361 9.03 1.15 15.64
CA ILE A 361 9.28 2.54 16.01
C ILE A 361 7.96 3.15 16.53
N LYS A 362 8.03 3.96 17.59
CA LYS A 362 6.84 4.55 18.23
C LYS A 362 7.13 5.93 18.76
N ASP A 363 6.25 6.90 18.49
CA ASP A 363 6.33 8.23 19.10
C ASP A 363 5.64 8.25 20.47
N GLY A 364 6.41 8.55 21.49
CA GLY A 364 5.96 8.70 22.88
C GLY A 364 5.70 10.15 23.31
N ASN A 365 5.84 11.14 22.43
CA ASN A 365 5.56 12.53 22.77
C ASN A 365 4.05 12.71 23.05
N PRO A 366 3.65 13.18 24.25
CA PRO A 366 2.24 13.40 24.56
C PRO A 366 1.63 14.64 23.89
N TYR A 367 2.42 15.46 23.20
CA TYR A 367 1.99 16.68 22.53
C TYR A 367 1.96 16.49 21.02
N GLU A 368 0.94 17.01 20.37
CA GLU A 368 0.77 16.98 18.92
C GLU A 368 0.59 18.38 18.32
N PRO A 369 0.86 18.52 17.02
CA PRO A 369 1.58 17.64 16.09
C PRO A 369 3.09 17.87 16.13
N SER A 370 3.91 16.83 15.88
CA SER A 370 5.37 16.98 15.77
C SER A 370 5.80 17.52 14.40
N GLY A 371 5.00 17.30 13.37
CA GLY A 371 5.34 17.65 11.99
C GLY A 371 6.47 16.82 11.40
N ILE A 372 6.80 15.68 12.01
CA ILE A 372 7.84 14.77 11.52
C ILE A 372 7.39 14.05 10.25
N ARG A 373 8.33 13.88 9.35
CA ARG A 373 8.28 13.01 8.18
C ARG A 373 9.40 11.98 8.28
N ILE A 374 9.12 10.72 7.95
CA ILE A 374 10.10 9.63 7.95
C ILE A 374 10.16 9.05 6.53
N SER A 375 11.34 9.08 5.93
CA SER A 375 11.53 8.63 4.56
C SER A 375 12.07 7.21 4.47
N THR A 376 13.10 6.89 5.25
CA THR A 376 13.73 5.57 5.22
C THR A 376 14.23 5.15 6.60
N LEU A 377 14.39 3.84 6.73
CA LEU A 377 15.09 3.20 7.84
C LEU A 377 16.28 2.41 7.30
N ARG A 378 17.32 2.24 8.12
CA ARG A 378 18.42 1.31 7.83
C ARG A 378 18.97 0.76 9.13
N LEU A 379 19.09 -0.55 9.23
CA LEU A 379 19.80 -1.19 10.33
C LEU A 379 21.25 -1.41 9.90
N VAL A 380 22.21 -0.87 10.67
CA VAL A 380 23.64 -1.08 10.43
C VAL A 380 24.27 -1.79 11.62
N SER A 381 25.26 -2.65 11.39
CA SER A 381 25.98 -3.31 12.50
C SER A 381 26.73 -2.27 13.33
N GLY A 382 26.80 -2.44 14.64
CA GLY A 382 27.51 -1.54 15.56
C GLY A 382 29.01 -1.40 15.26
N ALA A 383 29.60 -2.39 14.60
CA ALA A 383 30.92 -2.31 13.96
C ALA A 383 30.88 -1.55 12.61
N GLY A 384 29.97 -0.60 12.46
CA GLY A 384 29.71 0.12 11.20
C GLY A 384 30.81 1.10 10.83
N ILE A 385 30.96 1.29 9.56
CA ILE A 385 31.87 2.10 8.73
C ILE A 385 32.31 3.46 9.34
N ASN A 386 31.61 3.98 10.34
CA ASN A 386 32.00 5.22 11.04
C ASN A 386 33.25 5.06 11.93
N ASP A 387 33.63 3.84 12.30
CA ASP A 387 34.82 3.60 13.13
C ASP A 387 36.13 3.61 12.33
N ILE A 388 36.05 3.59 10.98
CA ILE A 388 37.26 3.73 10.15
C ILE A 388 37.79 5.17 10.18
N VAL A 389 36.93 6.15 10.46
CA VAL A 389 37.31 7.58 10.41
C VAL A 389 37.65 8.13 11.80
N ALA A 390 37.29 7.46 12.88
CA ALA A 390 37.31 8.04 14.23
C ALA A 390 38.32 7.45 15.18
N GLY A 391 39.39 6.78 14.76
CA GLY A 391 40.28 6.40 15.85
C GLY A 391 41.55 5.65 15.62
N GLU A 392 41.93 5.23 14.44
CA GLU A 392 43.20 4.56 14.29
C GLU A 392 44.13 5.24 13.31
N ASN A 393 45.18 5.87 13.84
CA ASN A 393 46.38 6.26 13.09
C ASN A 393 47.16 5.05 12.56
N THR A 394 46.48 3.93 12.27
CA THR A 394 47.11 2.70 11.79
C THR A 394 46.85 2.55 10.29
N PRO A 395 47.90 2.56 9.46
CA PRO A 395 47.74 2.35 8.02
C PRO A 395 47.06 1.03 7.68
N VAL A 396 46.17 1.03 6.67
CA VAL A 396 45.42 -0.13 6.20
C VAL A 396 45.72 -0.47 4.76
N ASP A 397 45.55 -1.71 4.40
CA ASP A 397 45.58 -2.17 3.02
C ASP A 397 44.17 -2.15 2.39
N VAL A 398 44.07 -1.88 1.08
CA VAL A 398 42.80 -1.89 0.34
C VAL A 398 42.84 -2.94 -0.75
N TYR A 399 41.78 -3.75 -0.84
CA TYR A 399 41.64 -4.82 -1.80
C TYR A 399 40.34 -4.73 -2.58
N THR A 400 40.34 -5.26 -3.80
CA THR A 400 39.07 -5.57 -4.50
C THR A 400 38.39 -6.77 -3.85
N LEU A 401 37.12 -7.03 -4.18
CA LEU A 401 36.41 -8.26 -3.71
C LEU A 401 37.08 -9.55 -4.18
N GLN A 402 37.84 -9.49 -5.28
CA GLN A 402 38.62 -10.63 -5.80
C GLN A 402 39.95 -10.82 -5.06
N GLY A 403 40.21 -10.05 -4.02
CA GLY A 403 41.43 -10.14 -3.20
C GLY A 403 42.65 -9.45 -3.81
N VAL A 404 42.49 -8.67 -4.88
CA VAL A 404 43.60 -7.91 -5.44
C VAL A 404 43.87 -6.68 -4.60
N LYS A 405 45.09 -6.56 -4.05
CA LYS A 405 45.53 -5.39 -3.32
C LYS A 405 45.69 -4.19 -4.27
N ILE A 406 44.96 -3.11 -4.00
CA ILE A 406 44.97 -1.87 -4.83
C ILE A 406 45.63 -0.70 -4.12
N ARG A 407 45.71 -0.73 -2.78
CA ARG A 407 46.47 0.22 -1.97
C ARG A 407 47.13 -0.51 -0.81
N SER A 408 48.27 -0.02 -0.32
CA SER A 408 49.01 -0.59 0.75
C SER A 408 49.39 0.49 1.75
N GLN A 409 49.17 0.19 3.04
CA GLN A 409 49.58 1.05 4.14
C GLN A 409 49.14 2.51 3.99
N VAL A 410 47.89 2.73 3.57
CA VAL A 410 47.26 4.05 3.48
C VAL A 410 46.52 4.37 4.75
N MET A 411 46.43 5.65 5.09
CA MET A 411 45.63 6.07 6.26
C MET A 411 44.16 5.83 5.98
N PRO A 412 43.38 5.41 6.99
CA PRO A 412 41.93 5.10 6.80
C PRO A 412 41.14 6.22 6.12
N ALA A 413 41.43 7.48 6.46
CA ALA A 413 40.77 8.65 5.84
C ALA A 413 41.04 8.79 4.35
N GLU A 414 42.15 8.24 3.83
CA GLU A 414 42.55 8.32 2.42
C GLU A 414 42.31 7.00 1.67
N ALA A 415 41.88 5.97 2.38
CA ALA A 415 41.85 4.60 1.86
C ALA A 415 40.95 4.44 0.63
N ILE A 416 39.90 5.24 0.50
CA ILE A 416 38.92 5.16 -0.61
C ILE A 416 38.94 6.36 -1.54
N ASP A 417 39.77 7.37 -1.29
CA ASP A 417 39.81 8.58 -2.08
C ASP A 417 40.16 8.30 -3.55
N GLY A 418 39.34 8.81 -4.49
CA GLY A 418 39.54 8.64 -5.91
C GLY A 418 39.43 7.21 -6.43
N LEU A 419 38.91 6.24 -5.64
CA LEU A 419 38.56 4.92 -6.15
C LEU A 419 37.25 5.02 -6.95
N PRO A 420 37.13 4.27 -8.05
CA PRO A 420 35.86 4.12 -8.77
C PRO A 420 34.76 3.60 -7.86
N ALA A 421 33.48 3.92 -8.23
CA ALA A 421 32.34 3.33 -7.54
C ALA A 421 32.43 1.79 -7.52
N GLY A 422 32.29 1.19 -6.36
CA GLY A 422 32.45 -0.24 -6.21
C GLY A 422 32.61 -0.68 -4.76
N LEU A 423 32.63 -2.00 -4.56
CA LEU A 423 32.81 -2.61 -3.24
C LEU A 423 34.27 -3.02 -3.05
N TYR A 424 34.88 -2.59 -1.97
CA TYR A 424 36.28 -2.84 -1.61
C TYR A 424 36.40 -3.44 -0.21
N ILE A 425 37.56 -4.05 0.07
CA ILE A 425 37.96 -4.46 1.40
C ILE A 425 39.04 -3.50 1.88
N VAL A 426 38.75 -2.71 2.93
CA VAL A 426 39.65 -1.75 3.57
C VAL A 426 40.03 -2.31 4.94
N GLY A 427 41.29 -2.69 5.09
CA GLY A 427 41.70 -3.45 6.27
C GLY A 427 40.98 -4.79 6.37
N LYS A 428 40.03 -4.92 7.30
CA LYS A 428 39.20 -6.13 7.48
C LYS A 428 37.72 -5.90 7.13
N GLN A 429 37.38 -4.71 6.59
CA GLN A 429 35.98 -4.31 6.40
C GLN A 429 35.64 -4.14 4.93
N LYS A 430 34.39 -4.43 4.55
CA LYS A 430 33.83 -4.15 3.21
C LYS A 430 33.31 -2.73 3.17
N VAL A 431 33.80 -1.93 2.20
CA VAL A 431 33.46 -0.53 2.03
C VAL A 431 32.92 -0.32 0.62
N TYR A 432 31.78 0.32 0.48
CA TYR A 432 31.20 0.71 -0.80
C TYR A 432 31.54 2.17 -1.14
N VAL A 433 32.28 2.37 -2.22
CA VAL A 433 32.58 3.70 -2.77
C VAL A 433 31.47 4.11 -3.73
N ARG A 434 30.91 5.29 -3.55
CA ARG A 434 29.93 5.91 -4.45
C ARG A 434 30.61 7.01 -5.27
N ASN A 435 30.17 7.22 -6.50
CA ASN A 435 30.54 8.40 -7.29
C ASN A 435 29.76 9.62 -6.82
#